data_9ec2ec7a062aaf27096ec17a7f3ef2d0
#
_entry.id   9ec2ec7a062aaf27096ec17a7f3ef2d0
#
_cell.length_a   1.000
_cell.length_b   1.000
_cell.length_c   1.000
_cell.angle_alpha   90.00
_cell.angle_beta   90.00
_cell.angle_gamma   90.00
#
_symmetry.space_group_name_H-M   'P 1'
#
loop_
_entity.id
_entity.type
_entity.pdbx_description
1 polymer ?
#
loop_
_entity_poly.entity_id
_entity_poly.type
_entity_poly.pdbx_seq_one_letter_code
_entity_poly.pdbx_strand_id
1 'polypeptide(L)'
;MYCRQCGNEVEQHARFCSKCGCELASAQVQQKPQHDMNMHINILGWLFISCAVLVGIVGMVMIFAGQLIGHLPIVWPAEFPFGVVHLAGSLAVIAGLATLATAAGVAAAGIGLLRYRSWGRILAIIMSILILFKFPLGTAIAIYAFWVLFSEEGREHYQTLAARSAG
;
A
#
# COMPACT_ATOMS: atom_id res chain seq x y z
N MET A 1 -32.84 24.46 -14.56
CA MET A 1 -33.56 24.54 -13.24
C MET A 1 -34.09 25.91 -13.03
N TYR A 2 -35.02 26.12 -12.08
CA TYR A 2 -35.65 27.43 -11.86
C TYR A 2 -35.09 28.11 -10.61
N CYS A 3 -34.87 29.43 -10.70
CA CYS A 3 -34.47 30.26 -9.55
C CYS A 3 -35.58 30.30 -8.50
N ARG A 4 -35.28 29.98 -7.25
CA ARG A 4 -36.25 29.96 -6.14
C ARG A 4 -36.77 31.37 -5.79
N GLN A 5 -36.08 32.44 -6.16
CA GLN A 5 -36.41 33.80 -5.80
C GLN A 5 -37.22 34.54 -6.88
N CYS A 6 -36.98 34.26 -8.16
CA CYS A 6 -37.66 34.97 -9.26
C CYS A 6 -38.34 34.08 -10.29
N GLY A 7 -38.25 32.73 -10.14
CA GLY A 7 -38.87 31.78 -11.06
C GLY A 7 -38.22 31.69 -12.46
N ASN A 8 -37.14 32.44 -12.72
CA ASN A 8 -36.50 32.42 -14.03
C ASN A 8 -35.76 31.10 -14.27
N GLU A 9 -35.77 30.63 -15.52
CA GLU A 9 -35.02 29.46 -15.91
C GLU A 9 -33.52 29.79 -15.95
N VAL A 10 -32.70 28.95 -15.29
CA VAL A 10 -31.27 29.14 -15.15
C VAL A 10 -30.54 27.87 -15.56
N GLU A 11 -29.37 28.02 -16.15
CA GLU A 11 -28.53 26.90 -16.54
C GLU A 11 -28.08 26.10 -15.33
N GLN A 12 -27.83 24.79 -15.51
CA GLN A 12 -27.51 23.87 -14.42
C GLN A 12 -26.20 24.19 -13.69
N HIS A 13 -25.32 25.00 -14.29
CA HIS A 13 -24.02 25.38 -13.75
C HIS A 13 -23.91 26.87 -13.37
N ALA A 14 -24.99 27.63 -13.50
CA ALA A 14 -24.97 29.06 -13.16
C ALA A 14 -24.83 29.25 -11.65
N ARG A 15 -23.85 30.02 -11.22
CA ARG A 15 -23.67 30.41 -9.81
C ARG A 15 -24.59 31.52 -9.37
N PHE A 16 -25.01 32.38 -10.29
CA PHE A 16 -25.88 33.51 -10.03
C PHE A 16 -27.02 33.53 -11.02
N CYS A 17 -28.19 33.93 -10.59
CA CYS A 17 -29.33 34.13 -11.47
C CYS A 17 -29.11 35.37 -12.33
N SER A 18 -29.19 35.24 -13.66
CA SER A 18 -29.00 36.36 -14.59
C SER A 18 -30.09 37.46 -14.46
N LYS A 19 -31.23 37.15 -13.85
CA LYS A 19 -32.37 38.08 -13.73
C LYS A 19 -32.43 38.79 -12.38
N CYS A 20 -32.14 38.13 -11.26
CA CYS A 20 -32.24 38.74 -9.94
C CYS A 20 -30.91 38.83 -9.18
N GLY A 21 -29.81 38.29 -9.74
CA GLY A 21 -28.47 38.32 -9.12
C GLY A 21 -28.33 37.45 -7.87
N CYS A 22 -29.38 36.72 -7.46
CA CYS A 22 -29.27 35.86 -6.28
C CYS A 22 -28.30 34.72 -6.56
N GLU A 23 -27.51 34.39 -5.56
CA GLU A 23 -26.65 33.23 -5.57
C GLU A 23 -27.53 31.98 -5.62
N LEU A 24 -27.48 31.29 -6.75
CA LEU A 24 -28.10 29.99 -6.87
C LEU A 24 -27.21 29.08 -6.04
N ALA A 25 -27.78 28.54 -4.97
CA ALA A 25 -27.10 27.48 -4.25
C ALA A 25 -26.65 26.46 -5.31
N SER A 26 -25.40 26.57 -5.73
CA SER A 26 -24.81 25.62 -6.66
C SER A 26 -25.22 24.28 -6.13
N ALA A 27 -25.86 23.47 -6.99
CA ALA A 27 -26.11 22.08 -6.66
C ALA A 27 -24.76 21.63 -6.11
N GLN A 28 -24.72 21.42 -4.82
CA GLN A 28 -23.51 20.94 -4.17
C GLN A 28 -23.20 19.73 -5.03
N VAL A 29 -22.14 19.85 -5.85
CA VAL A 29 -21.49 18.67 -6.37
C VAL A 29 -21.34 17.86 -5.12
N GLN A 30 -22.15 16.84 -5.00
CA GLN A 30 -22.15 15.93 -3.87
C GLN A 30 -20.70 15.47 -3.81
N GLN A 31 -19.91 16.15 -2.98
CA GLN A 31 -18.61 15.67 -2.60
C GLN A 31 -18.93 14.38 -1.87
N LYS A 32 -18.97 13.31 -2.68
CA LYS A 32 -18.98 11.95 -2.19
C LYS A 32 -17.94 11.93 -1.07
N PRO A 33 -18.26 11.46 0.12
CA PRO A 33 -17.47 11.71 1.31
C PRO A 33 -16.02 11.29 1.07
N GLN A 34 -15.15 12.28 0.89
CA GLN A 34 -13.69 12.08 0.73
C GLN A 34 -13.08 11.38 1.96
N HIS A 35 -13.84 11.29 3.03
CA HIS A 35 -13.48 10.64 4.27
C HIS A 35 -13.23 9.13 4.09
N ASP A 36 -14.05 8.43 3.30
CA ASP A 36 -13.97 6.98 3.12
C ASP A 36 -12.70 6.56 2.39
N MET A 37 -12.28 7.31 1.38
CA MET A 37 -11.07 6.98 0.61
C MET A 37 -9.78 7.20 1.40
N ASN A 38 -9.68 8.25 2.22
CA ASN A 38 -8.56 8.46 3.13
C ASN A 38 -8.41 7.31 4.12
N MET A 39 -9.52 6.81 4.63
CA MET A 39 -9.52 5.68 5.56
C MET A 39 -8.99 4.41 4.88
N HIS A 40 -9.39 4.11 3.65
CA HIS A 40 -8.89 2.96 2.91
C HIS A 40 -7.40 3.04 2.61
N ILE A 41 -6.89 4.21 2.22
CA ILE A 41 -5.44 4.42 1.99
C ILE A 41 -4.66 4.24 3.29
N ASN A 42 -5.15 4.77 4.41
CA ASN A 42 -4.51 4.61 5.71
C ASN A 42 -4.51 3.14 6.16
N ILE A 43 -5.64 2.44 6.03
CA ILE A 43 -5.74 1.00 6.34
C ILE A 43 -4.73 0.21 5.50
N LEU A 44 -4.64 0.51 4.20
CA LEU A 44 -3.68 -0.15 3.31
C LEU A 44 -2.23 0.11 3.75
N GLY A 45 -1.88 1.36 4.09
CA GLY A 45 -0.56 1.71 4.58
C GLY A 45 -0.17 0.96 5.87
N TRP A 46 -1.08 0.88 6.85
CA TRP A 46 -0.88 0.12 8.08
C TRP A 46 -0.80 -1.39 7.82
N LEU A 47 -1.58 -1.91 6.89
CA LEU A 47 -1.54 -3.31 6.48
C LEU A 47 -0.16 -3.68 5.90
N PHE A 48 0.39 -2.80 5.05
CA PHE A 48 1.74 -2.98 4.49
C PHE A 48 2.81 -2.99 5.59
N ILE A 49 2.74 -2.06 6.57
CA ILE A 49 3.69 -2.01 7.69
C ILE A 49 3.59 -3.28 8.53
N SER A 50 2.39 -3.72 8.87
CA SER A 50 2.18 -4.95 9.63
C SER A 50 2.74 -6.18 8.90
N CYS A 51 2.49 -6.27 7.59
CA CYS A 51 3.04 -7.33 6.75
C CYS A 51 4.58 -7.27 6.71
N ALA A 52 5.16 -6.08 6.60
CA ALA A 52 6.62 -5.89 6.61
C ALA A 52 7.26 -6.38 7.92
N VAL A 53 6.63 -6.10 9.06
CA VAL A 53 7.11 -6.57 10.38
C VAL A 53 7.09 -8.10 10.43
N LEU A 54 5.99 -8.74 10.02
CA LEU A 54 5.87 -10.19 10.01
C LEU A 54 6.90 -10.84 9.09
N VAL A 55 7.05 -10.33 7.87
CA VAL A 55 8.05 -10.82 6.89
C VAL A 55 9.46 -10.58 7.42
N GLY A 56 9.71 -9.45 8.08
CA GLY A 56 11.00 -9.15 8.70
C GLY A 56 11.38 -10.12 9.81
N ILE A 57 10.42 -10.48 10.67
CA ILE A 57 10.61 -11.50 11.73
C ILE A 57 10.98 -12.86 11.09
N VAL A 58 10.26 -13.27 10.04
CA VAL A 58 10.56 -14.52 9.33
C VAL A 58 11.95 -14.48 8.74
N GLY A 59 12.35 -13.38 8.09
CA GLY A 59 13.70 -13.21 7.55
C GLY A 59 14.79 -13.32 8.61
N MET A 60 14.56 -12.70 9.78
CA MET A 60 15.48 -12.78 10.92
C MET A 60 15.60 -14.21 11.45
N VAL A 61 14.48 -14.91 11.63
CA VAL A 61 14.48 -16.32 12.05
C VAL A 61 15.21 -17.21 11.07
N MET A 62 15.05 -16.99 9.75
CA MET A 62 15.77 -17.75 8.73
C MET A 62 17.29 -17.54 8.81
N ILE A 63 17.74 -16.30 9.05
CA ILE A 63 19.17 -16.00 9.23
C ILE A 63 19.71 -16.73 10.47
N PHE A 64 19.02 -16.59 11.62
CA PHE A 64 19.44 -17.27 12.84
C PHE A 64 19.48 -18.79 12.68
N ALA A 65 18.43 -19.37 12.09
CA ALA A 65 18.39 -20.81 11.83
C ALA A 65 19.51 -21.26 10.90
N GLY A 66 19.77 -20.50 9.84
CA GLY A 66 20.87 -20.79 8.90
C GLY A 66 22.24 -20.76 9.56
N GLN A 67 22.48 -19.76 10.44
CA GLN A 67 23.72 -19.68 11.23
C GLN A 67 23.84 -20.85 12.21
N LEU A 68 22.75 -21.18 12.89
CA LEU A 68 22.74 -22.28 13.85
C LEU A 68 23.04 -23.62 13.18
N ILE A 69 22.42 -23.88 12.02
CA ILE A 69 22.64 -25.09 11.22
C ILE A 69 24.10 -25.17 10.76
N GLY A 70 24.68 -24.04 10.32
CA GLY A 70 26.07 -24.01 9.81
C GLY A 70 27.15 -24.13 10.89
N HIS A 71 26.85 -23.78 12.16
CA HIS A 71 27.85 -23.71 13.23
C HIS A 71 27.71 -24.77 14.32
N LEU A 72 26.61 -25.50 14.41
CA LEU A 72 26.41 -26.56 15.39
C LEU A 72 26.85 -27.92 14.84
N PRO A 73 28.01 -28.44 15.27
CA PRO A 73 28.49 -29.79 14.87
C PRO A 73 27.69 -30.93 15.56
N ILE A 74 26.72 -30.60 16.41
CA ILE A 74 26.18 -31.51 17.42
C ILE A 74 24.93 -32.27 16.95
N VAL A 75 24.30 -31.87 15.85
CA VAL A 75 22.93 -32.33 15.53
C VAL A 75 22.84 -33.28 14.35
N TRP A 76 23.93 -33.47 13.60
CA TRP A 76 23.89 -34.26 12.37
C TRP A 76 24.53 -35.63 12.55
N PRO A 77 23.84 -36.72 12.17
CA PRO A 77 24.46 -38.05 12.12
C PRO A 77 25.71 -38.02 11.23
N ALA A 78 26.74 -38.76 11.58
CA ALA A 78 28.03 -38.79 10.88
C ALA A 78 27.93 -39.17 9.39
N GLU A 79 26.80 -39.62 8.93
CA GLU A 79 26.51 -40.02 7.55
C GLU A 79 26.18 -38.83 6.61
N PHE A 80 25.94 -37.63 7.16
CA PHE A 80 25.65 -36.44 6.31
C PHE A 80 26.95 -35.75 5.89
N PRO A 81 27.15 -35.52 4.57
CA PRO A 81 28.35 -34.83 4.10
C PRO A 81 28.34 -33.38 4.63
N PHE A 82 29.38 -32.98 5.32
CA PHE A 82 29.55 -31.64 5.89
C PHE A 82 29.30 -30.51 4.88
N GLY A 83 29.63 -30.72 3.62
CA GLY A 83 29.40 -29.76 2.54
C GLY A 83 27.92 -29.44 2.30
N VAL A 84 27.03 -30.42 2.45
CA VAL A 84 25.57 -30.21 2.26
C VAL A 84 24.96 -29.37 3.38
N VAL A 85 25.43 -29.58 4.62
CA VAL A 85 24.95 -28.82 5.78
C VAL A 85 25.35 -27.34 5.69
N HIS A 86 26.62 -27.07 5.34
CA HIS A 86 27.09 -25.72 5.12
C HIS A 86 26.42 -25.03 3.94
N LEU A 87 26.17 -25.76 2.85
CA LEU A 87 25.40 -25.22 1.72
C LEU A 87 23.97 -24.88 2.12
N ALA A 88 23.30 -25.75 2.87
CA ALA A 88 21.91 -25.49 3.34
C ALA A 88 21.87 -24.28 4.29
N GLY A 89 22.82 -24.17 5.22
CA GLY A 89 22.93 -23.01 6.12
C GLY A 89 23.16 -21.69 5.37
N SER A 90 24.09 -21.69 4.41
CA SER A 90 24.37 -20.50 3.60
C SER A 90 23.19 -20.08 2.71
N LEU A 91 22.49 -21.03 2.12
CA LEU A 91 21.27 -20.77 1.35
C LEU A 91 20.17 -20.19 2.24
N ALA A 92 20.00 -20.69 3.46
CA ALA A 92 19.04 -20.15 4.42
C ALA A 92 19.36 -18.70 4.81
N VAL A 93 20.63 -18.36 5.00
CA VAL A 93 21.08 -16.98 5.27
C VAL A 93 20.79 -16.06 4.08
N ILE A 94 21.14 -16.48 2.86
CA ILE A 94 20.88 -15.70 1.64
C ILE A 94 19.37 -15.48 1.46
N ALA A 95 18.56 -16.52 1.64
CA ALA A 95 17.11 -16.42 1.57
C ALA A 95 16.54 -15.48 2.66
N GLY A 96 17.09 -15.53 3.87
CA GLY A 96 16.73 -14.63 4.97
C GLY A 96 17.07 -13.16 4.66
N LEU A 97 18.24 -12.90 4.09
CA LEU A 97 18.63 -11.55 3.65
C LEU A 97 17.72 -11.02 2.53
N ALA A 98 17.39 -11.84 1.54
CA ALA A 98 16.46 -11.48 0.48
C ALA A 98 15.05 -11.19 1.04
N THR A 99 14.63 -11.96 2.05
CA THR A 99 13.35 -11.73 2.76
C THR A 99 13.37 -10.42 3.56
N LEU A 100 14.49 -10.07 4.20
CA LEU A 100 14.65 -8.77 4.88
C LEU A 100 14.63 -7.60 3.90
N ALA A 101 15.27 -7.73 2.74
CA ALA A 101 15.24 -6.71 1.70
C ALA A 101 13.81 -6.48 1.18
N THR A 102 13.03 -7.56 0.97
CA THR A 102 11.62 -7.43 0.61
C THR A 102 10.78 -6.80 1.72
N ALA A 103 11.03 -7.14 2.99
CA ALA A 103 10.36 -6.51 4.13
C ALA A 103 10.63 -5.00 4.20
N ALA A 104 11.87 -4.58 3.97
CA ALA A 104 12.24 -3.15 3.92
C ALA A 104 11.50 -2.42 2.77
N GLY A 105 11.41 -3.03 1.59
CA GLY A 105 10.66 -2.48 0.46
C GLY A 105 9.16 -2.33 0.76
N VAL A 106 8.56 -3.35 1.39
CA VAL A 106 7.13 -3.31 1.80
C VAL A 106 6.91 -2.24 2.88
N ALA A 107 7.82 -2.10 3.85
CA ALA A 107 7.74 -1.04 4.87
C ALA A 107 7.84 0.35 4.23
N ALA A 108 8.79 0.55 3.31
CA ALA A 108 8.95 1.81 2.58
C ALA A 108 7.68 2.16 1.78
N ALA A 109 7.06 1.17 1.12
CA ALA A 109 5.79 1.35 0.41
C ALA A 109 4.68 1.79 1.37
N GLY A 110 4.51 1.12 2.53
CA GLY A 110 3.54 1.48 3.55
C GLY A 110 3.73 2.91 4.08
N ILE A 111 4.97 3.27 4.42
CA ILE A 111 5.31 4.65 4.87
C ILE A 111 5.06 5.66 3.75
N GLY A 112 5.40 5.33 2.51
CA GLY A 112 5.15 6.17 1.34
C GLY A 112 3.66 6.45 1.11
N LEU A 113 2.79 5.44 1.31
CA LEU A 113 1.34 5.58 1.25
C LEU A 113 0.83 6.50 2.36
N LEU A 114 1.24 6.28 3.62
CA LEU A 114 0.83 7.09 4.77
C LEU A 114 1.27 8.55 4.65
N ARG A 115 2.39 8.81 3.98
CA ARG A 115 2.91 10.16 3.70
C ARG A 115 2.39 10.76 2.40
N TYR A 116 1.47 10.10 1.70
CA TYR A 116 0.90 10.53 0.42
C TYR A 116 1.95 10.92 -0.64
N ARG A 117 3.14 10.29 -0.60
CA ARG A 117 4.20 10.54 -1.55
C ARG A 117 3.90 9.85 -2.88
N SER A 118 4.10 10.55 -4.00
CA SER A 118 3.84 10.02 -5.36
C SER A 118 4.58 8.71 -5.66
N TRP A 119 5.83 8.59 -5.19
CA TRP A 119 6.63 7.37 -5.33
C TRP A 119 6.10 6.19 -4.48
N GLY A 120 5.43 6.48 -3.34
CA GLY A 120 4.85 5.45 -2.46
C GLY A 120 3.82 4.60 -3.18
N ARG A 121 2.99 5.20 -4.04
CA ARG A 121 2.01 4.50 -4.85
C ARG A 121 2.65 3.52 -5.84
N ILE A 122 3.67 3.97 -6.57
CA ILE A 122 4.38 3.12 -7.54
C ILE A 122 5.06 1.96 -6.83
N LEU A 123 5.73 2.25 -5.71
CA LEU A 123 6.40 1.23 -4.90
C LEU A 123 5.39 0.22 -4.32
N ALA A 124 4.21 0.67 -3.87
CA ALA A 124 3.17 -0.21 -3.37
C ALA A 124 2.64 -1.17 -4.45
N ILE A 125 2.48 -0.71 -5.68
CA ILE A 125 2.07 -1.55 -6.82
C ILE A 125 3.14 -2.62 -7.10
N ILE A 126 4.41 -2.22 -7.17
CA ILE A 126 5.53 -3.16 -7.42
C ILE A 126 5.60 -4.22 -6.30
N MET A 127 5.52 -3.78 -5.04
CA MET A 127 5.56 -4.69 -3.90
C MET A 127 4.33 -5.59 -3.81
N SER A 128 3.15 -5.11 -4.22
CA SER A 128 1.94 -5.94 -4.29
C SER A 128 2.09 -7.09 -5.28
N ILE A 129 2.74 -6.85 -6.43
CA ILE A 129 3.03 -7.90 -7.42
C ILE A 129 3.97 -8.97 -6.83
N LEU A 130 5.01 -8.55 -6.10
CA LEU A 130 5.95 -9.47 -5.46
C LEU A 130 5.28 -10.30 -4.34
N ILE A 131 4.37 -9.67 -3.58
CA ILE A 131 3.65 -10.33 -2.48
C ILE A 131 2.56 -11.26 -3.02
N LEU A 132 2.01 -11.02 -4.22
CA LEU A 132 0.97 -11.82 -4.84
C LEU A 132 1.31 -13.33 -4.87
N PHE A 133 2.58 -13.65 -5.08
CA PHE A 133 3.07 -15.04 -5.11
C PHE A 133 3.15 -15.72 -3.74
N LYS A 134 2.94 -14.97 -2.64
CA LYS A 134 2.93 -15.51 -1.26
C LYS A 134 1.50 -15.86 -0.82
N PHE A 135 0.96 -16.93 -1.42
CA PHE A 135 -0.37 -17.47 -1.06
C PHE A 135 -0.42 -17.94 0.42
N PRO A 136 -1.55 -17.77 1.16
CA PRO A 136 -2.82 -17.12 0.77
C PRO A 136 -2.93 -15.63 1.15
N LEU A 137 -2.21 -15.18 2.21
CA LEU A 137 -2.34 -13.82 2.75
C LEU A 137 -1.81 -12.75 1.79
N GLY A 138 -0.70 -13.04 1.10
CA GLY A 138 -0.12 -12.13 0.12
C GLY A 138 -1.07 -11.82 -1.04
N THR A 139 -1.78 -12.82 -1.52
CA THR A 139 -2.75 -12.68 -2.61
C THR A 139 -3.92 -11.78 -2.20
N ALA A 140 -4.45 -11.94 -0.99
CA ALA A 140 -5.56 -11.11 -0.49
C ALA A 140 -5.15 -9.64 -0.34
N ILE A 141 -3.96 -9.38 0.22
CA ILE A 141 -3.40 -8.03 0.37
C ILE A 141 -3.16 -7.39 -0.99
N ALA A 142 -2.61 -8.15 -1.95
CA ALA A 142 -2.34 -7.65 -3.29
C ALA A 142 -3.63 -7.28 -4.03
N ILE A 143 -4.67 -8.12 -3.98
CA ILE A 143 -5.97 -7.85 -4.60
C ILE A 143 -6.58 -6.58 -3.99
N TYR A 144 -6.56 -6.45 -2.66
CA TYR A 144 -7.07 -5.26 -1.98
C TYR A 144 -6.28 -4.00 -2.36
N ALA A 145 -4.94 -4.09 -2.43
CA ALA A 145 -4.09 -2.99 -2.85
C ALA A 145 -4.38 -2.56 -4.30
N PHE A 146 -4.55 -3.52 -5.22
CA PHE A 146 -4.95 -3.22 -6.60
C PHE A 146 -6.31 -2.51 -6.65
N TRP A 147 -7.30 -3.01 -5.91
CA TRP A 147 -8.61 -2.39 -5.89
C TRP A 147 -8.57 -0.94 -5.39
N VAL A 148 -7.85 -0.65 -4.31
CA VAL A 148 -7.72 0.70 -3.75
C VAL A 148 -6.90 1.63 -4.67
N LEU A 149 -5.78 1.15 -5.23
CA LEU A 149 -4.87 1.99 -6.01
C LEU A 149 -5.32 2.21 -7.46
N PHE A 150 -6.09 1.28 -8.03
CA PHE A 150 -6.58 1.36 -9.42
C PHE A 150 -7.98 1.95 -9.53
N SER A 151 -8.74 2.12 -8.42
CA SER A 151 -10.02 2.83 -8.50
C SER A 151 -9.81 4.27 -8.96
N GLU A 152 -10.66 4.78 -9.84
CA GLU A 152 -10.56 6.16 -10.37
C GLU A 152 -10.61 7.18 -9.23
N GLU A 153 -11.48 6.96 -8.24
CA GLU A 153 -11.59 7.79 -7.05
C GLU A 153 -10.30 7.80 -6.21
N GLY A 154 -9.63 6.65 -6.07
CA GLY A 154 -8.34 6.54 -5.37
C GLY A 154 -7.20 7.25 -6.09
N ARG A 155 -7.26 7.26 -7.42
CA ARG A 155 -6.26 7.90 -8.28
C ARG A 155 -6.30 9.42 -8.18
N GLU A 156 -7.46 10.03 -8.35
CA GLU A 156 -7.65 11.47 -8.29
C GLU A 156 -7.39 12.02 -6.89
N HIS A 157 -7.90 11.31 -5.88
CA HIS A 157 -7.74 11.70 -4.50
C HIS A 157 -6.27 11.68 -4.06
N TYR A 158 -5.53 10.63 -4.41
CA TYR A 158 -4.10 10.51 -4.09
C TYR A 158 -3.27 11.61 -4.78
N GLN A 159 -3.59 11.96 -6.04
CA GLN A 159 -2.90 13.02 -6.77
C GLN A 159 -3.10 14.40 -6.14
N THR A 160 -4.31 14.70 -5.67
CA THR A 160 -4.61 15.98 -4.99
C THR A 160 -3.88 16.12 -3.66
N LEU A 161 -3.77 15.02 -2.90
CA LEU A 161 -3.03 15.01 -1.63
C LEU A 161 -1.51 15.06 -1.85
N ALA A 162 -1.00 14.35 -2.85
CA ALA A 162 0.42 14.39 -3.20
C ALA A 162 0.85 15.78 -3.67
N ALA A 163 0.02 16.48 -4.42
CA ALA A 163 0.28 17.87 -4.83
C ALA A 163 0.33 18.83 -3.63
N ARG A 164 -0.54 18.65 -2.63
CA ARG A 164 -0.54 19.46 -1.39
C ARG A 164 0.68 19.21 -0.49
N SER A 165 1.24 18.00 -0.52
CA SER A 165 2.41 17.65 0.29
C SER A 165 3.75 18.04 -0.34
N ALA A 166 3.75 18.48 -1.59
CA ALA A 166 4.94 18.87 -2.34
C ALA A 166 5.20 20.39 -2.36
N GLY A 167 4.23 21.21 -1.92
CA GLY A 167 4.35 22.68 -1.78
C GLY A 167 4.47 23.10 -0.34
#